data_9f04aa76b78d40cd423b978379f5eedf
#
_entry.id   9f04aa76b78d40cd423b978379f5eedf
#
_cell.length_a   1.000
_cell.length_b   1.000
_cell.length_c   1.000
_cell.angle_alpha   90.00
_cell.angle_beta   90.00
_cell.angle_gamma   90.00
#
_symmetry.space_group_name_H-M   'P 1'
#
loop_
_entity.id
_entity.type
_entity.pdbx_description
1 polymer ?
#
loop_
_entity_poly.entity_id
_entity_poly.type
_entity_poly.pdbx_seq_one_letter_code
_entity_poly.pdbx_strand_id
1 'polypeptide(L)'
;MTDAVVTDSTPRERGWRSVVGGLVLLLVLPAMPPFSVVLPVTETALLLVPALAACSLAGWKAGGRLFLAVLWVAFAAWVVVAGSSGSQYALLARGWGVLVAVAFGAWALLWPERSFLPRALAAVALALLVGGLLSVVVPGGPAGVRQAVGRETLRRADAFEADWNQRLASKDWAEFRTTNAESATWFEATLAEQRTMVRRTAEQSPSLFPALLALETLAALGLAWALYHRVGRARIGAPLASLRLFRFNDQFIWGLVGGLALLVVPGLGPVRSLGANLLLFFGALYGLRGAGVALVFLAPGRLITVVMVSASGVFA
;
A
#
# COMPACT_ATOMS: atom_id res chain seq x y z
N MET A 1 21.94 -47.20 9.27
CA MET A 1 22.03 -45.76 9.65
C MET A 1 21.92 -44.97 8.36
N THR A 2 20.73 -44.51 8.04
CA THR A 2 20.45 -43.70 6.85
C THR A 2 20.51 -42.23 7.29
N ASP A 3 21.59 -41.55 6.88
CA ASP A 3 21.72 -40.10 7.06
C ASP A 3 20.54 -39.39 6.36
N ALA A 4 19.60 -38.92 7.18
CA ALA A 4 18.56 -38.02 6.70
C ALA A 4 19.26 -36.72 6.28
N VAL A 5 19.38 -36.51 4.97
CA VAL A 5 19.77 -35.24 4.40
C VAL A 5 18.71 -34.19 4.83
N VAL A 6 19.04 -33.48 5.90
CA VAL A 6 18.30 -32.28 6.30
C VAL A 6 18.52 -31.26 5.17
N THR A 7 17.60 -31.26 4.21
CA THR A 7 17.54 -30.19 3.22
C THR A 7 17.24 -28.89 3.96
N ASP A 8 18.28 -28.10 4.12
CA ASP A 8 18.20 -26.72 4.68
C ASP A 8 17.23 -25.90 3.85
N SER A 9 15.97 -25.84 4.32
CA SER A 9 14.86 -25.16 3.66
C SER A 9 14.83 -23.65 3.95
N THR A 10 16.00 -23.05 4.21
CA THR A 10 16.10 -21.61 4.37
C THR A 10 15.64 -20.94 3.08
N PRO A 11 14.63 -20.04 3.14
CA PRO A 11 14.13 -19.36 1.95
C PRO A 11 15.28 -18.60 1.29
N ARG A 12 15.71 -19.02 0.10
CA ARG A 12 16.73 -18.30 -0.67
C ARG A 12 16.24 -16.90 -1.01
N GLU A 13 17.07 -15.90 -0.79
CA GLU A 13 16.81 -14.53 -1.21
C GLU A 13 16.52 -14.47 -2.72
N ARG A 14 15.44 -13.77 -3.05
CA ARG A 14 15.10 -13.50 -4.43
C ARG A 14 16.05 -12.46 -5.02
N GLY A 15 16.39 -12.61 -6.30
CA GLY A 15 17.17 -11.63 -7.03
C GLY A 15 16.54 -10.22 -7.04
N TRP A 16 17.33 -9.21 -7.31
CA TRP A 16 16.92 -7.80 -7.38
C TRP A 16 15.70 -7.55 -8.29
N ARG A 17 15.46 -8.39 -9.29
CA ARG A 17 14.32 -8.28 -10.23
C ARG A 17 12.97 -8.19 -9.52
N SER A 18 12.77 -8.92 -8.44
CA SER A 18 11.50 -8.89 -7.69
C SER A 18 11.31 -7.61 -6.88
N VAL A 19 12.41 -7.01 -6.40
CA VAL A 19 12.36 -5.73 -5.69
C VAL A 19 12.15 -4.58 -6.67
N VAL A 20 12.88 -4.59 -7.78
CA VAL A 20 12.69 -3.58 -8.84
C VAL A 20 11.26 -3.66 -9.38
N GLY A 21 10.75 -4.87 -9.65
CA GLY A 21 9.35 -5.05 -10.06
C GLY A 21 8.35 -4.52 -9.02
N GLY A 22 8.56 -4.82 -7.73
CA GLY A 22 7.73 -4.29 -6.65
C GLY A 22 7.82 -2.76 -6.52
N LEU A 23 9.02 -2.20 -6.66
CA LEU A 23 9.24 -0.75 -6.63
C LEU A 23 8.56 -0.07 -7.83
N VAL A 24 8.73 -0.62 -9.03
CA VAL A 24 8.07 -0.11 -10.24
C VAL A 24 6.55 -0.14 -10.05
N LEU A 25 5.98 -1.25 -9.57
CA LEU A 25 4.56 -1.34 -9.32
C LEU A 25 4.09 -0.29 -8.30
N LEU A 26 4.84 -0.13 -7.20
CA LEU A 26 4.52 0.83 -6.14
C LEU A 26 4.66 2.30 -6.58
N LEU A 27 5.41 2.58 -7.64
CA LEU A 27 5.55 3.92 -8.23
C LEU A 27 4.56 4.16 -9.38
N VAL A 28 4.34 3.14 -10.22
CA VAL A 28 3.49 3.26 -11.42
C VAL A 28 2.01 3.25 -11.05
N LEU A 29 1.59 2.37 -10.13
CA LEU A 29 0.19 2.28 -9.73
C LEU A 29 -0.35 3.61 -9.18
N PRO A 30 0.34 4.30 -8.24
CA PRO A 30 -0.08 5.62 -7.78
C PRO A 30 0.00 6.73 -8.84
N ALA A 31 0.72 6.52 -9.95
CA ALA A 31 0.75 7.48 -11.05
C ALA A 31 -0.45 7.35 -12.00
N MET A 32 -1.19 6.23 -11.91
CA MET A 32 -2.36 5.97 -12.76
C MET A 32 -3.64 6.52 -12.13
N PRO A 33 -4.49 7.23 -12.89
CA PRO A 33 -5.85 7.53 -12.44
C PRO A 33 -6.69 6.22 -12.35
N PRO A 34 -7.52 6.02 -11.33
CA PRO A 34 -7.86 6.92 -10.19
C PRO A 34 -6.96 6.75 -8.95
N PHE A 35 -5.97 5.87 -8.98
CA PHE A 35 -5.12 5.57 -7.81
C PHE A 35 -4.34 6.79 -7.32
N SER A 36 -3.88 7.66 -8.22
CA SER A 36 -3.13 8.89 -7.87
C SER A 36 -3.89 9.83 -6.91
N VAL A 37 -5.23 9.76 -6.92
CA VAL A 37 -6.06 10.59 -6.05
C VAL A 37 -6.08 10.06 -4.62
N VAL A 38 -6.05 8.72 -4.46
CA VAL A 38 -6.18 8.06 -3.15
C VAL A 38 -4.82 7.75 -2.54
N LEU A 39 -3.88 7.26 -3.35
CA LEU A 39 -2.58 6.74 -2.93
C LEU A 39 -1.45 7.40 -3.74
N PRO A 40 -1.16 8.69 -3.58
CA PRO A 40 -0.11 9.35 -4.35
C PRO A 40 1.28 8.86 -3.97
N VAL A 41 2.21 8.90 -4.92
CA VAL A 41 3.61 8.47 -4.75
C VAL A 41 4.30 9.10 -3.52
N THR A 42 3.95 10.34 -3.20
CA THR A 42 4.50 11.04 -2.01
C THR A 42 4.14 10.36 -0.70
N GLU A 43 2.94 9.79 -0.58
CA GLU A 43 2.49 9.07 0.62
C GLU A 43 3.13 7.69 0.71
N THR A 44 3.26 7.02 -0.42
CA THR A 44 4.03 5.77 -0.50
C THR A 44 5.46 5.95 -0.01
N ALA A 45 6.13 7.07 -0.33
CA ALA A 45 7.45 7.39 0.19
C ALA A 45 7.46 7.64 1.71
N LEU A 46 6.41 8.31 2.24
CA LEU A 46 6.21 8.51 3.67
C LEU A 46 6.02 7.21 4.46
N LEU A 47 5.55 6.15 3.82
CA LEU A 47 5.45 4.82 4.43
C LEU A 47 6.74 4.02 4.27
N LEU A 48 7.31 4.01 3.08
CA LEU A 48 8.46 3.18 2.72
C LEU A 48 9.73 3.59 3.45
N VAL A 49 10.06 4.90 3.46
CA VAL A 49 11.35 5.40 3.96
C VAL A 49 11.46 5.26 5.49
N PRO A 50 10.47 5.64 6.32
CA PRO A 50 10.50 5.36 7.75
C PRO A 50 10.52 3.86 8.08
N ALA A 51 9.84 3.02 7.30
CA ALA A 51 9.89 1.57 7.46
C ALA A 51 11.30 1.00 7.20
N LEU A 52 12.00 1.50 6.18
CA LEU A 52 13.41 1.15 5.91
C LEU A 52 14.32 1.60 7.05
N ALA A 53 14.10 2.78 7.62
CA ALA A 53 14.85 3.26 8.78
C ALA A 53 14.63 2.34 9.99
N ALA A 54 13.39 1.93 10.27
CA ALA A 54 13.07 1.01 11.35
C ALA A 54 13.73 -0.37 11.14
N CYS A 55 13.69 -0.92 9.93
CA CYS A 55 14.39 -2.16 9.57
C CYS A 55 15.91 -2.04 9.77
N SER A 56 16.50 -0.91 9.37
CA SER A 56 17.94 -0.67 9.46
C SER A 56 18.41 -0.51 10.90
N LEU A 57 17.61 0.16 11.76
CA LEU A 57 17.86 0.25 13.20
C LEU A 57 17.78 -1.12 13.87
N ALA A 58 16.77 -1.91 13.55
CA ALA A 58 16.64 -3.27 14.04
C ALA A 58 17.85 -4.14 13.60
N GLY A 59 18.27 -4.01 12.33
CA GLY A 59 19.46 -4.68 11.82
C GLY A 59 20.77 -4.25 12.48
N TRP A 60 20.92 -2.98 12.83
CA TRP A 60 22.07 -2.51 13.61
C TRP A 60 22.14 -3.17 14.99
N LYS A 61 21.01 -3.25 15.70
CA LYS A 61 20.93 -3.98 16.98
C LYS A 61 21.38 -5.45 16.86
N ALA A 62 21.18 -6.05 15.70
CA ALA A 62 21.61 -7.41 15.39
C ALA A 62 23.07 -7.54 14.88
N GLY A 63 23.88 -6.48 15.01
CA GLY A 63 25.29 -6.47 14.59
C GLY A 63 25.51 -5.87 13.18
N GLY A 64 24.53 -5.19 12.61
CA GLY A 64 24.65 -4.46 11.35
C GLY A 64 25.46 -3.16 11.45
N ARG A 65 25.61 -2.47 10.32
CA ARG A 65 26.37 -1.21 10.25
C ARG A 65 25.56 -0.04 10.80
N LEU A 66 26.05 0.64 11.83
CA LEU A 66 25.46 1.86 12.39
C LEU A 66 25.30 2.95 11.33
N PHE A 67 26.29 3.13 10.44
CA PHE A 67 26.24 4.13 9.39
C PHE A 67 24.98 4.00 8.49
N LEU A 68 24.61 2.79 8.11
CA LEU A 68 23.40 2.57 7.31
C LEU A 68 22.13 2.89 8.09
N ALA A 69 22.08 2.57 9.38
CA ALA A 69 20.95 2.92 10.23
C ALA A 69 20.82 4.45 10.37
N VAL A 70 21.92 5.16 10.64
CA VAL A 70 21.94 6.62 10.73
C VAL A 70 21.52 7.27 9.41
N LEU A 71 22.05 6.79 8.28
CA LEU A 71 21.70 7.29 6.95
C LEU A 71 20.19 7.18 6.67
N TRP A 72 19.60 5.99 6.93
CA TRP A 72 18.17 5.78 6.70
C TRP A 72 17.30 6.57 7.67
N VAL A 73 17.72 6.73 8.94
CA VAL A 73 17.00 7.56 9.92
C VAL A 73 17.05 9.02 9.53
N ALA A 74 18.21 9.53 9.10
CA ALA A 74 18.34 10.92 8.63
C ALA A 74 17.48 11.17 7.38
N PHE A 75 17.46 10.21 6.43
CA PHE A 75 16.63 10.31 5.25
C PHE A 75 15.13 10.22 5.59
N ALA A 76 14.73 9.36 6.53
CA ALA A 76 13.35 9.27 7.01
C ALA A 76 12.91 10.58 7.71
N ALA A 77 13.76 11.14 8.57
CA ALA A 77 13.51 12.41 9.20
C ALA A 77 13.34 13.54 8.16
N TRP A 78 14.22 13.57 7.14
CA TRP A 78 14.09 14.53 6.05
C TRP A 78 12.76 14.36 5.28
N VAL A 79 12.39 13.15 4.88
CA VAL A 79 11.13 12.88 4.16
C VAL A 79 9.92 13.29 4.99
N VAL A 80 9.93 13.01 6.30
CA VAL A 80 8.84 13.38 7.21
C VAL A 80 8.75 14.90 7.39
N VAL A 81 9.86 15.62 7.40
CA VAL A 81 9.90 17.09 7.65
C VAL A 81 9.74 17.90 6.37
N ALA A 82 10.38 17.47 5.26
CA ALA A 82 10.49 18.26 4.02
C ALA A 82 9.15 18.50 3.31
N GLY A 83 8.16 17.64 3.50
CA GLY A 83 6.84 17.78 2.89
C GLY A 83 5.96 18.80 3.65
N SER A 84 6.24 20.08 3.59
CA SER A 84 5.66 21.12 4.45
C SER A 84 4.30 21.69 4.00
N SER A 85 3.37 20.89 3.49
CA SER A 85 1.99 21.37 3.44
C SER A 85 1.43 21.35 4.87
N GLY A 86 1.04 22.51 5.42
CA GLY A 86 0.44 22.62 6.76
C GLY A 86 -0.99 22.06 6.84
N SER A 87 -1.40 21.22 5.90
CA SER A 87 -2.74 20.63 5.90
C SER A 87 -2.87 19.57 7.01
N GLN A 88 -4.05 19.50 7.60
CA GLN A 88 -4.38 18.47 8.60
C GLN A 88 -4.14 17.07 8.07
N TYR A 89 -4.47 16.82 6.81
CA TYR A 89 -4.22 15.54 6.14
C TYR A 89 -2.72 15.18 6.09
N ALA A 90 -1.87 16.14 5.72
CA ALA A 90 -0.42 15.91 5.66
C ALA A 90 0.20 15.58 7.04
N LEU A 91 -0.31 16.19 8.11
CA LEU A 91 0.10 15.86 9.47
C LEU A 91 -0.32 14.43 9.86
N LEU A 92 -1.55 14.04 9.52
CA LEU A 92 -2.05 12.68 9.75
C LEU A 92 -1.25 11.63 8.98
N ALA A 93 -0.94 11.88 7.70
CA ALA A 93 -0.15 10.96 6.86
C ALA A 93 1.26 10.75 7.42
N ARG A 94 1.93 11.83 7.87
CA ARG A 94 3.25 11.76 8.51
C ARG A 94 3.20 11.00 9.84
N GLY A 95 2.23 11.36 10.69
CA GLY A 95 2.01 10.68 11.96
C GLY A 95 1.78 9.18 11.78
N TRP A 96 1.01 8.81 10.76
CA TRP A 96 0.78 7.41 10.40
C TRP A 96 2.07 6.71 9.97
N GLY A 97 2.85 7.29 9.05
CA GLY A 97 4.12 6.71 8.58
C GLY A 97 5.11 6.46 9.72
N VAL A 98 5.25 7.42 10.64
CA VAL A 98 6.11 7.27 11.82
C VAL A 98 5.56 6.20 12.77
N LEU A 99 4.26 6.21 13.06
CA LEU A 99 3.61 5.24 13.95
C LEU A 99 3.78 3.80 13.45
N VAL A 100 3.54 3.57 12.16
CA VAL A 100 3.73 2.26 11.51
C VAL A 100 5.19 1.83 11.58
N ALA A 101 6.13 2.73 11.27
CA ALA A 101 7.56 2.42 11.30
C ALA A 101 8.03 2.03 12.70
N VAL A 102 7.60 2.77 13.72
CA VAL A 102 7.90 2.46 15.13
C VAL A 102 7.28 1.14 15.55
N ALA A 103 6.01 0.91 15.24
CA ALA A 103 5.32 -0.35 15.55
C ALA A 103 6.00 -1.54 14.87
N PHE A 104 6.33 -1.43 13.59
CA PHE A 104 6.99 -2.51 12.85
C PHE A 104 8.41 -2.77 13.35
N GLY A 105 9.18 -1.72 13.62
CA GLY A 105 10.52 -1.83 14.21
C GLY A 105 10.50 -2.51 15.59
N ALA A 106 9.53 -2.14 16.45
CA ALA A 106 9.34 -2.77 17.76
C ALA A 106 9.01 -4.27 17.62
N TRP A 107 8.07 -4.64 16.76
CA TRP A 107 7.76 -6.05 16.50
C TRP A 107 8.92 -6.82 15.88
N ALA A 108 9.72 -6.20 15.02
CA ALA A 108 10.90 -6.82 14.44
C ALA A 108 11.96 -7.14 15.50
N LEU A 109 12.10 -6.30 16.53
CA LEU A 109 13.03 -6.51 17.66
C LEU A 109 12.50 -7.49 18.71
N LEU A 110 11.20 -7.42 19.03
CA LEU A 110 10.59 -8.25 20.07
C LEU A 110 10.38 -9.70 19.62
N TRP A 111 10.06 -9.90 18.35
CA TRP A 111 9.81 -11.23 17.76
C TRP A 111 10.60 -11.46 16.49
N PRO A 112 11.93 -11.54 16.58
CA PRO A 112 12.81 -11.68 15.42
C PRO A 112 12.55 -12.97 14.63
N GLU A 113 12.08 -14.02 15.29
CA GLU A 113 11.85 -15.34 14.70
C GLU A 113 10.54 -15.46 13.89
N ARG A 114 9.58 -14.54 14.09
CA ARG A 114 8.34 -14.57 13.36
C ARG A 114 8.55 -14.19 11.88
N SER A 115 7.77 -14.80 11.00
CA SER A 115 7.76 -14.43 9.59
C SER A 115 7.28 -12.98 9.39
N PHE A 116 7.52 -12.39 8.21
CA PHE A 116 7.18 -11.01 7.91
C PHE A 116 5.69 -10.68 8.12
N LEU A 117 4.78 -11.49 7.54
CA LEU A 117 3.36 -11.13 7.48
C LEU A 117 2.70 -10.96 8.86
N PRO A 118 2.85 -11.89 9.84
CA PRO A 118 2.29 -11.67 11.18
C PRO A 118 2.82 -10.43 11.87
N ARG A 119 4.11 -10.08 11.68
CA ARG A 119 4.69 -8.84 12.23
C ARG A 119 4.10 -7.60 11.58
N ALA A 120 3.98 -7.60 10.26
CA ALA A 120 3.40 -6.48 9.52
C ALA A 120 1.93 -6.26 9.87
N LEU A 121 1.15 -7.34 9.97
CA LEU A 121 -0.25 -7.28 10.40
C LEU A 121 -0.38 -6.78 11.84
N ALA A 122 0.47 -7.24 12.76
CA ALA A 122 0.47 -6.77 14.14
C ALA A 122 0.85 -5.27 14.23
N ALA A 123 1.82 -4.82 13.41
CA ALA A 123 2.20 -3.41 13.34
C ALA A 123 1.05 -2.55 12.80
N VAL A 124 0.40 -2.97 11.71
CA VAL A 124 -0.75 -2.27 11.14
C VAL A 124 -1.92 -2.25 12.12
N ALA A 125 -2.23 -3.38 12.78
CA ALA A 125 -3.31 -3.44 13.77
C ALA A 125 -3.03 -2.51 14.96
N LEU A 126 -1.79 -2.50 15.48
CA LEU A 126 -1.38 -1.58 16.54
C LEU A 126 -1.47 -0.12 16.08
N ALA A 127 -1.01 0.19 14.87
CA ALA A 127 -1.10 1.54 14.31
C ALA A 127 -2.56 1.99 14.11
N LEU A 128 -3.44 1.11 13.64
CA LEU A 128 -4.88 1.40 13.54
C LEU A 128 -5.51 1.64 14.91
N LEU A 129 -5.16 0.83 15.91
CA LEU A 129 -5.64 1.00 17.28
C LEU A 129 -5.18 2.34 17.87
N VAL A 130 -3.87 2.60 17.84
CA VAL A 130 -3.30 3.84 18.39
C VAL A 130 -3.76 5.06 17.59
N GLY A 131 -3.75 4.99 16.26
CA GLY A 131 -4.24 6.06 15.39
C GLY A 131 -5.74 6.33 15.60
N GLY A 132 -6.54 5.27 15.79
CA GLY A 132 -7.96 5.38 16.15
C GLY A 132 -8.16 6.09 17.49
N LEU A 133 -7.40 5.72 18.52
CA LEU A 133 -7.43 6.40 19.84
C LEU A 133 -6.97 7.86 19.73
N LEU A 134 -5.88 8.12 19.02
CA LEU A 134 -5.38 9.49 18.82
C LEU A 134 -6.37 10.34 18.00
N SER A 135 -7.13 9.74 17.11
CA SER A 135 -8.15 10.46 16.33
C SER A 135 -9.21 11.14 17.21
N VAL A 136 -9.44 10.63 18.43
CA VAL A 136 -10.41 11.22 19.39
C VAL A 136 -9.94 12.59 19.89
N VAL A 137 -8.62 12.80 19.99
CA VAL A 137 -8.04 14.07 20.48
C VAL A 137 -7.74 15.07 19.35
N VAL A 138 -7.84 14.64 18.10
CA VAL A 138 -7.68 15.53 16.94
C VAL A 138 -8.93 16.43 16.79
N PRO A 139 -8.76 17.69 16.37
CA PRO A 139 -9.90 18.58 16.14
C PRO A 139 -10.94 17.95 15.20
N GLY A 140 -12.19 17.90 15.65
CA GLY A 140 -13.30 17.25 14.95
C GLY A 140 -13.40 15.73 15.16
N GLY A 141 -12.49 15.13 15.95
CA GLY A 141 -12.53 13.70 16.25
C GLY A 141 -12.37 12.80 15.01
N PRO A 142 -12.84 11.53 15.05
CA PRO A 142 -12.80 10.63 13.89
C PRO A 142 -13.54 11.16 12.66
N ALA A 143 -14.58 11.99 12.87
CA ALA A 143 -15.29 12.64 11.78
C ALA A 143 -14.40 13.71 11.10
N GLY A 144 -13.61 14.46 11.89
CA GLY A 144 -12.63 15.41 11.38
C GLY A 144 -11.54 14.76 10.54
N VAL A 145 -11.06 13.59 10.95
CA VAL A 145 -10.10 12.79 10.17
C VAL A 145 -10.72 12.39 8.82
N ARG A 146 -11.94 11.83 8.83
CA ARG A 146 -12.65 11.46 7.58
C ARG A 146 -12.86 12.67 6.67
N GLN A 147 -13.23 13.81 7.24
CA GLN A 147 -13.41 15.05 6.48
C GLN A 147 -12.07 15.56 5.90
N ALA A 148 -10.97 15.47 6.64
CA ALA A 148 -9.64 15.86 6.14
C ALA A 148 -9.22 14.98 4.94
N VAL A 149 -9.44 13.67 5.02
CA VAL A 149 -9.23 12.74 3.90
C VAL A 149 -10.10 13.12 2.70
N GLY A 150 -11.41 13.31 2.91
CA GLY A 150 -12.35 13.64 1.84
C GLY A 150 -12.00 14.96 1.15
N ARG A 151 -11.64 15.99 1.90
CA ARG A 151 -11.19 17.27 1.33
C ARG A 151 -9.95 17.11 0.48
N GLU A 152 -8.99 16.32 0.93
CA GLU A 152 -7.76 16.13 0.21
C GLU A 152 -7.96 15.30 -1.07
N THR A 153 -8.75 14.23 -1.03
CA THR A 153 -9.03 13.42 -2.24
C THR A 153 -9.83 14.19 -3.28
N LEU A 154 -10.80 15.00 -2.85
CA LEU A 154 -11.54 15.90 -3.75
C LEU A 154 -10.64 16.98 -4.34
N ARG A 155 -9.76 17.61 -3.53
CA ARG A 155 -8.78 18.59 -4.03
C ARG A 155 -7.88 17.99 -5.11
N ARG A 156 -7.47 16.72 -4.96
CA ARG A 156 -6.65 16.02 -5.97
C ARG A 156 -7.46 15.72 -7.23
N ALA A 157 -8.71 15.32 -7.08
CA ALA A 157 -9.61 15.14 -8.24
C ALA A 157 -9.83 16.44 -9.00
N ASP A 158 -10.07 17.55 -8.29
CA ASP A 158 -10.23 18.89 -8.89
C ASP A 158 -8.93 19.33 -9.61
N ALA A 159 -7.76 19.04 -9.02
CA ALA A 159 -6.47 19.33 -9.65
C ALA A 159 -6.24 18.49 -10.93
N PHE A 160 -6.65 17.22 -10.93
CA PHE A 160 -6.63 16.36 -12.11
C PHE A 160 -7.53 16.93 -13.23
N GLU A 161 -8.73 17.33 -12.90
CA GLU A 161 -9.66 17.95 -13.86
C GLU A 161 -9.09 19.26 -14.42
N ALA A 162 -8.51 20.11 -13.58
CA ALA A 162 -7.92 21.38 -13.98
C ALA A 162 -6.73 21.19 -14.93
N ASP A 163 -5.83 20.25 -14.64
CA ASP A 163 -4.68 19.91 -15.50
C ASP A 163 -5.14 19.47 -16.89
N TRP A 164 -6.13 18.57 -16.96
CA TRP A 164 -6.67 18.13 -18.24
C TRP A 164 -7.41 19.24 -18.99
N ASN A 165 -8.17 20.09 -18.31
CA ASN A 165 -8.83 21.24 -18.96
C ASN A 165 -7.79 22.19 -19.56
N GLN A 166 -6.68 22.44 -18.87
CA GLN A 166 -5.60 23.26 -19.39
C GLN A 166 -4.95 22.62 -20.64
N ARG A 167 -4.71 21.30 -20.62
CA ARG A 167 -4.15 20.59 -21.78
C ARG A 167 -5.09 20.60 -22.98
N LEU A 168 -6.40 20.39 -22.77
CA LEU A 168 -7.41 20.43 -23.83
C LEU A 168 -7.64 21.84 -24.39
N ALA A 169 -7.31 22.88 -23.66
CA ALA A 169 -7.36 24.27 -24.11
C ALA A 169 -6.07 24.70 -24.85
N SER A 170 -5.04 23.84 -24.92
CA SER A 170 -3.76 24.16 -25.57
C SER A 170 -3.90 24.24 -27.11
N LYS A 171 -3.02 25.02 -27.73
CA LYS A 171 -2.94 25.10 -29.20
C LYS A 171 -2.60 23.74 -29.83
N ASP A 172 -1.69 22.99 -29.19
CA ASP A 172 -1.25 21.67 -29.66
C ASP A 172 -2.40 20.68 -29.70
N TRP A 173 -3.31 20.73 -28.71
CA TRP A 173 -4.52 19.91 -28.73
C TRP A 173 -5.50 20.34 -29.83
N ALA A 174 -5.67 21.65 -30.04
CA ALA A 174 -6.53 22.16 -31.11
C ALA A 174 -6.03 21.72 -32.50
N GLU A 175 -4.72 21.77 -32.75
CA GLU A 175 -4.08 21.29 -33.97
C GLU A 175 -4.23 19.76 -34.12
N PHE A 176 -3.96 19.00 -33.06
CA PHE A 176 -4.16 17.54 -33.06
C PHE A 176 -5.61 17.18 -33.40
N ARG A 177 -6.59 17.86 -32.81
CA ARG A 177 -8.02 17.61 -33.03
C ARG A 177 -8.44 17.88 -34.49
N THR A 178 -7.86 18.89 -35.13
CA THR A 178 -8.15 19.17 -36.56
C THR A 178 -7.52 18.15 -37.48
N THR A 179 -6.32 17.64 -37.15
CA THR A 179 -5.57 16.69 -37.97
C THR A 179 -6.04 15.24 -37.77
N ASN A 180 -6.49 14.89 -36.54
CA ASN A 180 -6.81 13.52 -36.13
C ASN A 180 -8.17 13.45 -35.43
N ALA A 181 -9.24 13.89 -36.08
CA ALA A 181 -10.57 14.09 -35.47
C ALA A 181 -11.14 12.82 -34.80
N GLU A 182 -10.99 11.64 -35.41
CA GLU A 182 -11.49 10.38 -34.85
C GLU A 182 -10.75 10.00 -33.56
N SER A 183 -9.41 10.07 -33.59
CA SER A 183 -8.58 9.80 -32.40
C SER A 183 -8.83 10.78 -31.26
N ALA A 184 -9.06 12.05 -31.60
CA ALA A 184 -9.40 13.08 -30.63
C ALA A 184 -10.75 12.81 -29.97
N THR A 185 -11.77 12.44 -30.74
CA THR A 185 -13.10 12.08 -30.21
C THR A 185 -13.03 10.86 -29.28
N TRP A 186 -12.32 9.83 -29.68
CA TRP A 186 -12.09 8.64 -28.84
C TRP A 186 -11.38 9.01 -27.52
N PHE A 187 -10.33 9.83 -27.62
CA PHE A 187 -9.58 10.26 -26.45
C PHE A 187 -10.43 11.10 -25.50
N GLU A 188 -11.22 12.07 -26.01
CA GLU A 188 -12.11 12.90 -25.20
C GLU A 188 -13.17 12.06 -24.49
N ALA A 189 -13.74 11.06 -25.16
CA ALA A 189 -14.68 10.11 -24.56
C ALA A 189 -14.04 9.29 -23.45
N THR A 190 -12.84 8.73 -23.68
CA THR A 190 -12.10 7.98 -22.68
C THR A 190 -11.73 8.85 -21.48
N LEU A 191 -11.32 10.09 -21.71
CA LEU A 191 -11.00 11.04 -20.64
C LEU A 191 -12.25 11.42 -19.81
N ALA A 192 -13.41 11.56 -20.44
CA ALA A 192 -14.66 11.82 -19.74
C ALA A 192 -15.04 10.67 -18.79
N GLU A 193 -14.83 9.43 -19.25
CA GLU A 193 -15.01 8.24 -18.40
C GLU A 193 -14.01 8.22 -17.22
N GLN A 194 -12.72 8.48 -17.50
CA GLN A 194 -11.69 8.56 -16.45
C GLN A 194 -12.02 9.66 -15.42
N ARG A 195 -12.47 10.83 -15.84
CA ARG A 195 -12.89 11.92 -14.94
C ARG A 195 -14.02 11.48 -14.01
N THR A 196 -15.01 10.81 -14.57
CA THR A 196 -16.13 10.25 -13.80
C THR A 196 -15.65 9.25 -12.77
N MET A 197 -14.74 8.35 -13.18
CA MET A 197 -14.14 7.35 -12.28
C MET A 197 -13.31 8.01 -11.18
N VAL A 198 -12.45 8.97 -11.50
CA VAL A 198 -11.64 9.74 -10.55
C VAL A 198 -12.52 10.45 -9.52
N ARG A 199 -13.57 11.13 -9.97
CA ARG A 199 -14.51 11.84 -9.09
C ARG A 199 -15.22 10.88 -8.14
N ARG A 200 -15.78 9.80 -8.66
CA ARG A 200 -16.46 8.77 -7.86
C ARG A 200 -15.50 8.16 -6.85
N THR A 201 -14.26 7.86 -7.25
CA THR A 201 -13.24 7.33 -6.34
C THR A 201 -12.89 8.31 -5.24
N ALA A 202 -12.75 9.61 -5.55
CA ALA A 202 -12.49 10.64 -4.55
C ALA A 202 -13.63 10.77 -3.52
N GLU A 203 -14.88 10.64 -3.94
CA GLU A 203 -16.06 10.71 -3.08
C GLU A 203 -16.22 9.48 -2.18
N GLN A 204 -15.84 8.30 -2.67
CA GLN A 204 -15.96 7.04 -1.94
C GLN A 204 -14.76 6.75 -1.02
N SER A 205 -13.57 7.25 -1.37
CA SER A 205 -12.32 6.95 -0.67
C SER A 205 -12.34 7.21 0.84
N PRO A 206 -12.99 8.28 1.38
CA PRO A 206 -13.00 8.50 2.82
C PRO A 206 -13.63 7.39 3.64
N SER A 207 -14.56 6.64 3.05
CA SER A 207 -15.22 5.49 3.71
C SER A 207 -14.37 4.21 3.68
N LEU A 208 -13.53 4.05 2.66
CA LEU A 208 -12.65 2.89 2.44
C LEU A 208 -11.19 3.16 2.85
N PHE A 209 -10.90 4.39 3.25
CA PHE A 209 -9.54 4.86 3.54
C PHE A 209 -8.78 3.97 4.55
N PRO A 210 -9.38 3.50 5.67
CA PRO A 210 -8.67 2.64 6.61
C PRO A 210 -8.14 1.34 5.97
N ALA A 211 -8.92 0.69 5.13
CA ALA A 211 -8.50 -0.53 4.43
C ALA A 211 -7.44 -0.25 3.36
N LEU A 212 -7.63 0.81 2.57
CA LEU A 212 -6.67 1.23 1.54
C LEU A 212 -5.33 1.59 2.18
N LEU A 213 -5.34 2.39 3.24
CA LEU A 213 -4.15 2.77 4.00
C LEU A 213 -3.45 1.54 4.60
N ALA A 214 -4.20 0.58 5.15
CA ALA A 214 -3.64 -0.66 5.68
C ALA A 214 -2.98 -1.51 4.58
N LEU A 215 -3.61 -1.64 3.42
CA LEU A 215 -3.06 -2.39 2.27
C LEU A 215 -1.81 -1.73 1.71
N GLU A 216 -1.83 -0.41 1.50
CA GLU A 216 -0.65 0.35 1.07
C GLU A 216 0.49 0.23 2.08
N THR A 217 0.18 0.33 3.37
CA THR A 217 1.14 0.13 4.44
C THR A 217 1.78 -1.26 4.39
N LEU A 218 1.00 -2.33 4.21
CA LEU A 218 1.52 -3.69 4.07
C LEU A 218 2.44 -3.82 2.85
N ALA A 219 2.08 -3.22 1.72
CA ALA A 219 2.91 -3.21 0.51
C ALA A 219 4.23 -2.46 0.74
N ALA A 220 4.19 -1.28 1.35
CA ALA A 220 5.37 -0.49 1.69
C ALA A 220 6.28 -1.22 2.70
N LEU A 221 5.72 -1.81 3.76
CA LEU A 221 6.46 -2.64 4.71
C LEU A 221 7.10 -3.86 4.04
N GLY A 222 6.38 -4.52 3.13
CA GLY A 222 6.90 -5.65 2.35
C GLY A 222 8.10 -5.26 1.49
N LEU A 223 8.01 -4.12 0.81
CA LEU A 223 9.10 -3.60 0.00
C LEU A 223 10.28 -3.15 0.86
N ALA A 224 10.02 -2.46 1.98
CA ALA A 224 11.05 -2.06 2.94
C ALA A 224 11.80 -3.29 3.48
N TRP A 225 11.07 -4.34 3.87
CA TRP A 225 11.65 -5.60 4.35
C TRP A 225 12.48 -6.29 3.27
N ALA A 226 11.99 -6.31 2.02
CA ALA A 226 12.71 -6.89 0.89
C ALA A 226 14.00 -6.12 0.57
N LEU A 227 13.99 -4.79 0.61
CA LEU A 227 15.17 -3.94 0.44
C LEU A 227 16.17 -4.14 1.58
N TYR A 228 15.70 -4.13 2.83
CA TYR A 228 16.52 -4.35 4.01
C TYR A 228 17.29 -5.68 3.92
N HIS A 229 16.62 -6.77 3.53
CA HIS A 229 17.27 -8.09 3.38
C HIS A 229 18.33 -8.13 2.27
N ARG A 230 18.34 -7.20 1.33
CA ARG A 230 19.35 -7.12 0.26
C ARG A 230 20.52 -6.21 0.59
N VAL A 231 20.26 -5.12 1.31
CA VAL A 231 21.27 -4.11 1.64
C VAL A 231 21.92 -4.39 2.99
N GLY A 232 21.18 -4.98 3.94
CA GLY A 232 21.64 -5.27 5.29
C GLY A 232 22.63 -6.44 5.33
N ARG A 233 23.77 -6.28 6.05
CA ARG A 233 24.70 -7.38 6.34
C ARG A 233 24.18 -8.27 7.46
N ALA A 234 23.69 -7.69 8.55
CA ALA A 234 23.01 -8.42 9.60
C ALA A 234 21.50 -8.38 9.33
N ARG A 235 20.87 -9.53 9.32
CA ARG A 235 19.47 -9.70 8.92
C ARG A 235 18.68 -10.30 10.06
N ILE A 236 17.61 -9.61 10.45
CA ILE A 236 16.67 -10.10 11.44
C ILE A 236 15.54 -10.82 10.72
N GLY A 237 15.28 -12.07 11.11
CA GLY A 237 14.19 -12.87 10.59
C GLY A 237 14.38 -13.35 9.15
N ALA A 238 13.42 -14.10 8.63
CA ALA A 238 13.46 -14.66 7.30
C ALA A 238 13.13 -13.62 6.22
N PRO A 239 13.69 -13.72 5.00
CA PRO A 239 13.29 -12.91 3.86
C PRO A 239 11.84 -13.17 3.47
N LEU A 240 11.26 -12.29 2.63
CA LEU A 240 9.91 -12.48 2.13
C LEU A 240 9.75 -13.82 1.39
N ALA A 241 8.76 -14.59 1.80
CA ALA A 241 8.36 -15.79 1.09
C ALA A 241 7.91 -15.47 -0.35
N SER A 242 7.94 -16.48 -1.21
CA SER A 242 7.40 -16.35 -2.57
C SER A 242 5.87 -16.21 -2.54
N LEU A 243 5.28 -15.51 -3.50
CA LEU A 243 3.83 -15.43 -3.64
C LEU A 243 3.18 -16.83 -3.72
N ARG A 244 3.87 -17.79 -4.35
CA ARG A 244 3.48 -19.21 -4.39
C ARG A 244 3.41 -19.87 -3.01
N LEU A 245 4.19 -19.37 -2.04
CA LEU A 245 4.23 -19.85 -0.66
C LEU A 245 3.50 -18.89 0.30
N PHE A 246 2.75 -17.93 -0.25
CA PHE A 246 2.02 -16.96 0.55
C PHE A 246 0.89 -17.66 1.31
N ARG A 247 1.04 -17.71 2.62
CA ARG A 247 0.08 -18.33 3.53
C ARG A 247 -0.12 -17.45 4.75
N PHE A 248 -1.32 -17.43 5.26
CA PHE A 248 -1.70 -16.81 6.51
C PHE A 248 -2.74 -17.69 7.23
N ASN A 249 -3.08 -17.34 8.47
CA ASN A 249 -4.01 -18.10 9.30
C ASN A 249 -5.40 -18.15 8.63
N ASP A 250 -5.94 -19.36 8.44
CA ASP A 250 -7.24 -19.57 7.82
C ASP A 250 -8.39 -18.93 8.63
N GLN A 251 -8.18 -18.62 9.92
CA GLN A 251 -9.15 -17.91 10.75
C GLN A 251 -9.46 -16.49 10.22
N PHE A 252 -8.63 -15.91 9.36
CA PHE A 252 -8.92 -14.62 8.71
C PHE A 252 -10.14 -14.65 7.78
N ILE A 253 -10.66 -15.84 7.42
CA ILE A 253 -11.94 -16.00 6.73
C ILE A 253 -13.08 -15.34 7.49
N TRP A 254 -13.03 -15.35 8.83
CA TRP A 254 -14.03 -14.72 9.67
C TRP A 254 -14.06 -13.20 9.51
N GLY A 255 -12.96 -12.59 9.06
CA GLY A 255 -12.93 -11.18 8.67
C GLY A 255 -13.80 -10.90 7.43
N LEU A 256 -13.80 -11.80 6.44
CA LEU A 256 -14.69 -11.70 5.28
C LEU A 256 -16.14 -11.97 5.67
N VAL A 257 -16.38 -13.03 6.44
CA VAL A 257 -17.74 -13.39 6.91
C VAL A 257 -18.33 -12.27 7.75
N GLY A 258 -17.58 -11.73 8.71
CA GLY A 258 -17.99 -10.60 9.53
C GLY A 258 -18.23 -9.34 8.71
N GLY A 259 -17.33 -9.04 7.76
CA GLY A 259 -17.49 -7.91 6.84
C GLY A 259 -18.77 -8.02 6.01
N LEU A 260 -19.05 -9.20 5.47
CA LEU A 260 -20.28 -9.48 4.71
C LEU A 260 -21.52 -9.36 5.60
N ALA A 261 -21.49 -9.92 6.80
CA ALA A 261 -22.59 -9.82 7.76
C ALA A 261 -22.92 -8.36 8.08
N LEU A 262 -21.90 -7.50 8.32
CA LEU A 262 -22.10 -6.07 8.59
C LEU A 262 -22.72 -5.30 7.40
N LEU A 263 -22.55 -5.79 6.17
CA LEU A 263 -23.14 -5.17 4.98
C LEU A 263 -24.58 -5.61 4.74
N VAL A 264 -24.88 -6.90 5.00
CA VAL A 264 -26.13 -7.53 4.58
C VAL A 264 -27.20 -7.44 5.66
N VAL A 265 -26.81 -7.51 6.96
CA VAL A 265 -27.78 -7.53 8.06
C VAL A 265 -28.51 -6.18 8.16
N PRO A 266 -29.86 -6.17 8.11
CA PRO A 266 -30.64 -4.94 8.29
C PRO A 266 -30.41 -4.33 9.67
N GLY A 267 -30.43 -3.00 9.76
CA GLY A 267 -30.23 -2.26 11.02
C GLY A 267 -28.78 -1.93 11.36
N LEU A 268 -27.79 -2.52 10.67
CA LEU A 268 -26.36 -2.25 10.88
C LEU A 268 -25.80 -1.09 10.02
N GLY A 269 -26.68 -0.19 9.55
CA GLY A 269 -26.31 0.97 8.71
C GLY A 269 -25.11 1.77 9.21
N PRO A 270 -25.01 2.13 10.52
CA PRO A 270 -23.90 2.89 11.06
C PRO A 270 -22.52 2.22 10.93
N VAL A 271 -22.49 0.88 10.88
CA VAL A 271 -21.25 0.08 10.82
C VAL A 271 -20.97 -0.52 9.43
N ARG A 272 -21.77 -0.19 8.42
CA ARG A 272 -21.56 -0.67 7.03
C ARG A 272 -20.18 -0.33 6.48
N SER A 273 -19.66 0.88 6.79
CA SER A 273 -18.30 1.24 6.35
C SER A 273 -17.22 0.33 6.95
N LEU A 274 -17.40 -0.15 8.19
CA LEU A 274 -16.51 -1.14 8.78
C LEU A 274 -16.58 -2.46 8.00
N GLY A 275 -17.80 -2.92 7.67
CA GLY A 275 -17.99 -4.14 6.85
C GLY A 275 -17.28 -4.02 5.49
N ALA A 276 -17.43 -2.89 4.80
CA ALA A 276 -16.77 -2.65 3.52
C ALA A 276 -15.23 -2.64 3.65
N ASN A 277 -14.69 -2.03 4.70
CA ASN A 277 -13.24 -2.03 4.98
C ASN A 277 -12.72 -3.44 5.26
N LEU A 278 -13.43 -4.25 6.05
CA LEU A 278 -13.05 -5.63 6.32
C LEU A 278 -13.05 -6.47 5.04
N LEU A 279 -14.09 -6.33 4.21
CA LEU A 279 -14.16 -7.05 2.92
C LEU A 279 -13.04 -6.63 1.98
N LEU A 280 -12.76 -5.34 1.85
CA LEU A 280 -11.70 -4.84 1.01
C LEU A 280 -10.32 -5.37 1.49
N PHE A 281 -10.05 -5.24 2.79
CA PHE A 281 -8.75 -5.64 3.36
C PHE A 281 -8.53 -7.15 3.26
N PHE A 282 -9.44 -7.94 3.81
CA PHE A 282 -9.31 -9.40 3.78
C PHE A 282 -9.50 -9.97 2.37
N GLY A 283 -10.38 -9.37 1.55
CA GLY A 283 -10.55 -9.73 0.15
C GLY A 283 -9.26 -9.59 -0.65
N ALA A 284 -8.52 -8.49 -0.46
CA ALA A 284 -7.21 -8.30 -1.10
C ALA A 284 -6.19 -9.36 -0.63
N LEU A 285 -6.14 -9.69 0.67
CA LEU A 285 -5.25 -10.75 1.18
C LEU A 285 -5.59 -12.13 0.60
N TYR A 286 -6.88 -12.47 0.54
CA TYR A 286 -7.33 -13.73 -0.08
C TYR A 286 -7.12 -13.73 -1.60
N GLY A 287 -7.28 -12.58 -2.26
CA GLY A 287 -6.92 -12.40 -3.67
C GLY A 287 -5.44 -12.70 -3.94
N LEU A 288 -4.53 -12.17 -3.10
CA LEU A 288 -3.10 -12.48 -3.17
C LEU A 288 -2.80 -13.96 -2.93
N ARG A 289 -3.49 -14.61 -1.98
CA ARG A 289 -3.37 -16.05 -1.75
C ARG A 289 -3.86 -16.84 -2.97
N GLY A 290 -5.00 -16.46 -3.54
CA GLY A 290 -5.55 -17.06 -4.76
C GLY A 290 -4.62 -16.91 -5.96
N ALA A 291 -4.02 -15.73 -6.15
CA ALA A 291 -3.01 -15.51 -7.17
C ALA A 291 -1.77 -16.40 -6.96
N GLY A 292 -1.34 -16.60 -5.70
CA GLY A 292 -0.27 -17.54 -5.35
C GLY A 292 -0.59 -18.97 -5.79
N VAL A 293 -1.80 -19.44 -5.52
CA VAL A 293 -2.31 -20.76 -5.93
C VAL A 293 -2.38 -20.86 -7.45
N ALA A 294 -2.92 -19.86 -8.14
CA ALA A 294 -2.98 -19.82 -9.61
C ALA A 294 -1.59 -19.91 -10.24
N LEU A 295 -0.59 -19.23 -9.68
CA LEU A 295 0.80 -19.32 -10.13
C LEU A 295 1.43 -20.71 -9.97
N VAL A 296 0.94 -21.53 -9.02
CA VAL A 296 1.38 -22.93 -8.87
C VAL A 296 0.77 -23.82 -9.96
N PHE A 297 -0.56 -23.72 -10.15
CA PHE A 297 -1.29 -24.60 -11.07
C PHE A 297 -1.10 -24.27 -12.55
N LEU A 298 -1.08 -22.97 -12.88
CA LEU A 298 -1.00 -22.57 -14.29
C LEU A 298 0.43 -22.57 -14.80
N ALA A 299 1.43 -22.62 -13.93
CA ALA A 299 2.86 -22.50 -14.27
C ALA A 299 3.09 -21.56 -15.48
N PRO A 300 2.43 -20.39 -15.52
CA PRO A 300 2.38 -19.55 -16.71
C PRO A 300 3.79 -19.10 -17.08
N GLY A 301 4.04 -19.02 -18.37
CA GLY A 301 5.23 -18.37 -18.91
C GLY A 301 5.32 -16.93 -18.39
N ARG A 302 6.54 -16.38 -18.34
CA ARG A 302 6.82 -15.08 -17.69
C ARG A 302 5.88 -13.93 -18.10
N LEU A 303 5.43 -13.93 -19.34
CA LEU A 303 4.55 -12.89 -19.90
C LEU A 303 3.13 -12.98 -19.33
N ILE A 304 2.58 -14.19 -19.20
CA ILE A 304 1.25 -14.41 -18.63
C ILE A 304 1.21 -14.06 -17.14
N THR A 305 2.31 -14.27 -16.41
CA THR A 305 2.41 -13.87 -15.00
C THR A 305 2.28 -12.36 -14.83
N VAL A 306 2.90 -11.57 -15.71
CA VAL A 306 2.79 -10.10 -15.69
C VAL A 306 1.37 -9.68 -16.01
N VAL A 307 0.75 -10.26 -17.04
CA VAL A 307 -0.63 -9.93 -17.44
C VAL A 307 -1.63 -10.30 -16.34
N MET A 308 -1.51 -11.46 -15.70
CA MET A 308 -2.41 -11.87 -14.62
C MET A 308 -2.27 -10.99 -13.37
N VAL A 309 -1.04 -10.57 -13.02
CA VAL A 309 -0.82 -9.66 -11.88
C VAL A 309 -1.36 -8.26 -12.19
N SER A 310 -1.20 -7.80 -13.43
CA SER A 310 -1.76 -6.51 -13.88
C SER A 310 -3.29 -6.54 -13.94
N ALA A 311 -3.89 -7.63 -14.46
CA ALA A 311 -5.33 -7.79 -14.54
C ALA A 311 -5.98 -7.91 -13.15
N SER A 312 -5.37 -8.64 -12.20
CA SER A 312 -5.88 -8.72 -10.82
C SER A 312 -5.81 -7.38 -10.08
N GLY A 313 -4.90 -6.48 -10.46
CA GLY A 313 -4.84 -5.11 -9.94
C GLY A 313 -5.86 -4.14 -10.57
N VAL A 314 -6.44 -4.49 -11.72
CA VAL A 314 -7.47 -3.68 -12.39
C VAL A 314 -8.89 -4.05 -11.92
N PHE A 315 -9.10 -5.27 -11.43
CA PHE A 315 -10.39 -5.76 -10.93
C PHE A 315 -10.50 -5.75 -9.39
N ALA A 316 -9.45 -5.36 -8.66
CA ALA A 316 -9.47 -5.09 -7.23
C ALA A 316 -9.61 -3.57 -6.97
#